data_5ab7384ec88e0566ec6664f5a80eeaf5
#
_entry.id   5ab7384ec88e0566ec6664f5a80eeaf5
#
_cell.length_a   1.000
_cell.length_b   1.000
_cell.length_c   1.000
_cell.angle_alpha   90.00
_cell.angle_beta   90.00
_cell.angle_gamma   90.00
#
_symmetry.space_group_name_H-M   'P 1'
#
loop_
_entity.id
_entity.type
_entity.pdbx_description
1 polymer ?
#
loop_
_entity_poly.entity_id
_entity_poly.type
_entity_poly.pdbx_seq_one_letter_code
_entity_poly.pdbx_strand_id
1 'polypeptide(L)'
;ANYYASRGFVVFSIDYRLRDHMGTIPQEWIDAISGDAPANLNQIYAIYPAHRDAKAALRWIIANADNYHINTDYITVGGGSAGAITSIGLGASELGDYKDEISLSEDNTLSTTNLSQTYEVQTILDFWGSNASIEILESIYGYQRFDSNDPALFIAHGTEDPTVPFSSAEDLKTICETNEIDFVYYPLEGRGHGPWGATVNGKSLSDLSFDFIVENQSLNVE
;
A
#
# COMPACT_ATOMS: atom_id res chain seq x y z
N ALA A 1 -9.21 -10.99 -4.63
CA ALA A 1 -8.48 -12.24 -4.33
C ALA A 1 -8.76 -13.32 -5.38
N ASN A 2 -10.01 -13.86 -5.50
CA ASN A 2 -10.33 -14.99 -6.38
C ASN A 2 -9.95 -14.77 -7.85
N TYR A 3 -10.05 -13.55 -8.36
CA TYR A 3 -9.72 -13.21 -9.73
C TYR A 3 -8.25 -13.53 -10.06
N TYR A 4 -7.31 -13.13 -9.20
CA TYR A 4 -5.88 -13.39 -9.39
C TYR A 4 -5.53 -14.84 -9.07
N ALA A 5 -6.11 -15.41 -8.01
CA ALA A 5 -5.87 -16.83 -7.65
C ALA A 5 -6.25 -17.79 -8.78
N SER A 6 -7.34 -17.50 -9.54
CA SER A 6 -7.73 -18.32 -10.70
C SER A 6 -6.79 -18.17 -11.91
N ARG A 7 -5.81 -17.26 -11.84
CA ARG A 7 -4.80 -16.97 -12.88
C ARG A 7 -3.37 -17.30 -12.45
N GLY A 8 -3.23 -18.18 -11.44
CA GLY A 8 -1.95 -18.73 -11.02
C GLY A 8 -1.22 -17.94 -9.92
N PHE A 9 -1.82 -16.87 -9.37
CA PHE A 9 -1.22 -16.16 -8.25
C PHE A 9 -1.53 -16.83 -6.92
N VAL A 10 -0.57 -16.86 -6.02
CA VAL A 10 -0.83 -17.09 -4.59
C VAL A 10 -1.28 -15.79 -3.96
N VAL A 11 -2.49 -15.75 -3.42
CA VAL A 11 -3.12 -14.50 -2.97
C VAL A 11 -3.43 -14.57 -1.48
N PHE A 12 -2.94 -13.59 -0.74
CA PHE A 12 -3.25 -13.39 0.67
C PHE A 12 -4.16 -12.18 0.83
N SER A 13 -5.26 -12.36 1.55
CA SER A 13 -6.08 -11.27 2.06
C SER A 13 -5.74 -11.11 3.53
N ILE A 14 -5.17 -9.98 3.90
CA ILE A 14 -4.72 -9.73 5.27
C ILE A 14 -5.77 -8.98 6.07
N ASP A 15 -5.84 -9.29 7.36
CA ASP A 15 -6.48 -8.45 8.36
C ASP A 15 -5.40 -7.59 9.03
N TYR A 16 -5.63 -6.29 9.08
CA TYR A 16 -4.80 -5.35 9.81
C TYR A 16 -5.66 -4.51 10.76
N ARG A 17 -5.05 -3.95 11.79
CA ARG A 17 -5.77 -3.13 12.77
C ARG A 17 -6.40 -1.92 12.11
N LEU A 18 -7.67 -1.71 12.41
CA LEU A 18 -8.45 -0.57 11.98
C LEU A 18 -8.46 0.50 13.09
N ARG A 19 -9.00 1.66 12.76
CA ARG A 19 -9.13 2.83 13.65
C ARG A 19 -9.57 2.50 15.07
N ASP A 20 -10.51 1.57 15.23
CA ASP A 20 -11.09 1.24 16.54
C ASP A 20 -10.26 0.23 17.35
N HIS A 21 -9.24 -0.38 16.74
CA HIS A 21 -8.41 -1.38 17.41
C HIS A 21 -7.25 -0.80 18.19
N MET A 22 -6.83 0.39 17.85
CA MET A 22 -5.67 1.07 18.42
C MET A 22 -4.42 0.17 18.53
N GLY A 23 -3.26 0.72 18.54
CA GLY A 23 -2.00 0.00 18.68
C GLY A 23 -0.96 0.89 19.32
N THR A 24 0.20 0.34 19.66
CA THR A 24 1.35 1.14 20.06
C THR A 24 1.79 2.03 18.91
N ILE A 25 1.91 3.32 19.15
CA ILE A 25 2.30 4.34 18.17
C ILE A 25 3.52 5.06 18.74
N PRO A 26 4.57 5.35 17.96
CA PRO A 26 5.72 6.11 18.40
C PRO A 26 5.32 7.50 18.89
N GLN A 27 6.02 8.03 19.91
CA GLN A 27 5.68 9.33 20.49
C GLN A 27 5.81 10.46 19.46
N GLU A 28 6.81 10.42 18.58
CA GLU A 28 7.01 11.40 17.52
C GLU A 28 5.84 11.46 16.53
N TRP A 29 5.14 10.35 16.29
CA TRP A 29 3.91 10.32 15.51
C TRP A 29 2.77 11.03 16.22
N ILE A 30 2.62 10.80 17.52
CA ILE A 30 1.62 11.46 18.36
C ILE A 30 1.87 12.97 18.38
N ASP A 31 3.12 13.38 18.55
CA ASP A 31 3.52 14.78 18.60
C ASP A 31 3.29 15.51 17.27
N ALA A 32 3.61 14.85 16.14
CA ALA A 32 3.44 15.41 14.81
C ALA A 32 1.97 15.69 14.46
N ILE A 33 1.05 14.84 14.93
CA ILE A 33 -0.39 14.93 14.61
C ILE A 33 -1.23 15.57 15.71
N SER A 34 -0.64 15.93 16.84
CA SER A 34 -1.37 16.49 18.00
C SER A 34 -2.08 17.82 17.73
N GLY A 35 -1.73 18.51 16.62
CA GLY A 35 -2.37 19.75 16.18
C GLY A 35 -3.58 19.55 15.26
N ASP A 36 -3.87 18.33 14.84
CA ASP A 36 -4.93 18.04 13.87
C ASP A 36 -6.32 18.02 14.49
N ALA A 37 -7.34 18.18 13.64
CA ALA A 37 -8.73 18.08 14.08
C ALA A 37 -9.04 16.68 14.63
N PRO A 38 -9.82 16.54 15.70
CA PRO A 38 -10.11 15.24 16.35
C PRO A 38 -10.65 14.15 15.41
N ALA A 39 -11.35 14.53 14.34
CA ALA A 39 -11.86 13.59 13.33
C ALA A 39 -10.74 12.94 12.51
N ASN A 40 -9.65 13.65 12.27
CA ASN A 40 -8.49 13.17 11.50
C ASN A 40 -7.54 12.37 12.39
N LEU A 41 -7.40 12.75 13.69
CA LEU A 41 -6.52 12.07 14.63
C LEU A 41 -6.76 10.55 14.68
N ASN A 42 -8.02 10.12 14.73
CA ASN A 42 -8.34 8.69 14.80
C ASN A 42 -7.95 7.92 13.51
N GLN A 43 -7.99 8.57 12.35
CA GLN A 43 -7.52 7.95 11.10
C GLN A 43 -6.01 7.84 11.08
N ILE A 44 -5.32 8.90 11.46
CA ILE A 44 -3.86 8.95 11.53
C ILE A 44 -3.33 7.96 12.56
N TYR A 45 -3.97 7.85 13.72
CA TYR A 45 -3.62 6.83 14.72
C TYR A 45 -3.81 5.39 14.23
N ALA A 46 -4.67 5.15 13.25
CA ALA A 46 -4.82 3.84 12.63
C ALA A 46 -3.71 3.54 11.59
N ILE A 47 -3.14 4.55 10.95
CA ILE A 47 -2.15 4.37 9.87
C ILE A 47 -0.93 3.60 10.37
N TYR A 48 -0.30 4.02 11.46
CA TYR A 48 0.91 3.35 11.95
C TYR A 48 0.68 1.87 12.29
N PRO A 49 -0.31 1.50 13.12
CA PRO A 49 -0.59 0.09 13.43
C PRO A 49 -0.97 -0.72 12.19
N ALA A 50 -1.76 -0.16 11.26
CA ALA A 50 -2.18 -0.85 10.05
C ALA A 50 -0.98 -1.20 9.15
N HIS A 51 -0.08 -0.26 8.92
CA HIS A 51 1.13 -0.49 8.12
C HIS A 51 2.08 -1.47 8.79
N ARG A 52 2.22 -1.37 10.12
CA ARG A 52 3.02 -2.32 10.90
C ARG A 52 2.50 -3.75 10.77
N ASP A 53 1.17 -3.93 10.84
CA ASP A 53 0.52 -5.22 10.66
C ASP A 53 0.71 -5.75 9.23
N ALA A 54 0.52 -4.90 8.24
CA ALA A 54 0.68 -5.27 6.84
C ALA A 54 2.12 -5.66 6.50
N LYS A 55 3.12 -4.90 7.00
CA LYS A 55 4.54 -5.26 6.88
C LYS A 55 4.87 -6.56 7.61
N ALA A 56 4.28 -6.80 8.78
CA ALA A 56 4.44 -8.06 9.51
C ALA A 56 3.83 -9.25 8.74
N ALA A 57 2.66 -9.06 8.14
CA ALA A 57 2.03 -10.07 7.29
C ALA A 57 2.90 -10.39 6.07
N LEU A 58 3.46 -9.39 5.41
CA LEU A 58 4.35 -9.61 4.27
C LEU A 58 5.63 -10.36 4.68
N ARG A 59 6.26 -9.98 5.79
CA ARG A 59 7.41 -10.74 6.34
C ARG A 59 7.03 -12.19 6.69
N TRP A 60 5.83 -12.42 7.21
CA TRP A 60 5.34 -13.78 7.46
C TRP A 60 5.17 -14.58 6.16
N ILE A 61 4.65 -13.97 5.11
CA ILE A 61 4.49 -14.56 3.79
C ILE A 61 5.87 -14.99 3.25
N ILE A 62 6.86 -14.11 3.32
CA ILE A 62 8.25 -14.42 2.90
C ILE A 62 8.84 -15.57 3.73
N ALA A 63 8.68 -15.55 5.05
CA ALA A 63 9.17 -16.62 5.94
C ALA A 63 8.51 -17.98 5.65
N ASN A 64 7.37 -18.00 4.99
CA ASN A 64 6.63 -19.21 4.63
C ASN A 64 6.57 -19.46 3.12
N ALA A 65 7.39 -18.79 2.32
CA ALA A 65 7.34 -18.85 0.87
C ALA A 65 7.43 -20.29 0.33
N ASP A 66 8.32 -21.11 0.86
CA ASP A 66 8.47 -22.52 0.46
C ASP A 66 7.19 -23.33 0.74
N ASN A 67 6.52 -23.08 1.86
CA ASN A 67 5.32 -23.81 2.26
C ASN A 67 4.13 -23.55 1.31
N TYR A 68 4.08 -22.38 0.70
CA TYR A 68 3.02 -21.95 -0.21
C TYR A 68 3.46 -21.90 -1.67
N HIS A 69 4.71 -22.32 -1.97
CA HIS A 69 5.29 -22.30 -3.32
C HIS A 69 5.27 -20.88 -3.93
N ILE A 70 5.62 -19.88 -3.13
CA ILE A 70 5.65 -18.47 -3.54
C ILE A 70 7.01 -18.19 -4.17
N ASN A 71 7.00 -17.61 -5.38
CA ASN A 71 8.19 -16.97 -5.92
C ASN A 71 8.26 -15.54 -5.40
N THR A 72 9.22 -15.27 -4.53
CA THR A 72 9.39 -13.99 -3.86
C THR A 72 9.98 -12.88 -4.75
N ASP A 73 10.38 -13.21 -5.98
CA ASP A 73 10.81 -12.22 -6.98
C ASP A 73 9.63 -11.48 -7.63
N TYR A 74 8.39 -11.93 -7.38
CA TYR A 74 7.17 -11.42 -8.01
C TYR A 74 6.11 -11.04 -6.97
N ILE A 75 6.36 -9.99 -6.21
CA ILE A 75 5.43 -9.52 -5.17
C ILE A 75 4.63 -8.33 -5.66
N THR A 76 3.31 -8.48 -5.64
CA THR A 76 2.36 -7.39 -5.86
C THR A 76 1.56 -7.13 -4.60
N VAL A 77 1.44 -5.87 -4.21
CA VAL A 77 0.55 -5.42 -3.14
C VAL A 77 -0.55 -4.55 -3.71
N GLY A 78 -1.73 -4.56 -3.12
CA GLY A 78 -2.82 -3.75 -3.65
C GLY A 78 -4.05 -3.72 -2.78
N GLY A 79 -4.85 -2.69 -2.96
CA GLY A 79 -6.09 -2.51 -2.23
C GLY A 79 -6.90 -1.31 -2.70
N GLY A 80 -8.08 -1.12 -2.10
CA GLY A 80 -8.91 0.06 -2.34
C GLY A 80 -8.99 0.95 -1.11
N SER A 81 -9.01 2.29 -1.31
CA SER A 81 -9.14 3.26 -0.22
C SER A 81 -8.02 3.07 0.83
N ALA A 82 -8.34 2.85 2.08
CA ALA A 82 -7.35 2.58 3.14
C ALA A 82 -6.39 1.42 2.78
N GLY A 83 -6.88 0.39 2.07
CA GLY A 83 -6.04 -0.70 1.58
C GLY A 83 -5.03 -0.26 0.52
N ALA A 84 -5.37 0.71 -0.32
CA ALA A 84 -4.45 1.30 -1.28
C ALA A 84 -3.38 2.15 -0.58
N ILE A 85 -3.77 3.00 0.39
CA ILE A 85 -2.84 3.77 1.24
C ILE A 85 -1.85 2.83 1.93
N THR A 86 -2.35 1.71 2.48
CA THR A 86 -1.49 0.69 3.10
C THR A 86 -0.55 0.04 2.08
N SER A 87 -1.03 -0.25 0.87
CA SER A 87 -0.20 -0.86 -0.19
C SER A 87 0.90 0.07 -0.69
N ILE A 88 0.61 1.36 -0.83
CA ILE A 88 1.62 2.39 -1.15
C ILE A 88 2.68 2.43 -0.04
N GLY A 89 2.25 2.46 1.22
CA GLY A 89 3.17 2.42 2.35
C GLY A 89 4.02 1.15 2.42
N LEU A 90 3.51 -0.02 1.97
CA LEU A 90 4.29 -1.26 1.89
C LEU A 90 5.38 -1.23 0.82
N GLY A 91 5.10 -0.60 -0.32
CA GLY A 91 6.02 -0.59 -1.45
C GLY A 91 6.99 0.57 -1.46
N ALA A 92 6.56 1.78 -1.07
CA ALA A 92 7.34 3.01 -1.16
C ALA A 92 8.00 3.45 0.16
N SER A 93 7.77 2.74 1.29
CA SER A 93 8.47 3.04 2.53
C SER A 93 9.68 2.12 2.73
N GLU A 94 10.69 2.62 3.44
CA GLU A 94 11.87 1.84 3.78
C GLU A 94 11.53 0.59 4.62
N LEU A 95 12.37 -0.45 4.55
CA LEU A 95 12.16 -1.69 5.33
C LEU A 95 12.09 -1.44 6.84
N GLY A 96 12.76 -0.40 7.32
CA GLY A 96 12.75 0.02 8.72
C GLY A 96 11.49 0.76 9.15
N ASP A 97 10.87 1.52 8.23
CA ASP A 97 9.66 2.29 8.50
C ASP A 97 8.52 1.38 9.00
N TYR A 98 7.71 1.86 9.93
CA TYR A 98 6.63 1.10 10.58
C TYR A 98 7.10 -0.18 11.30
N LYS A 99 8.37 -0.27 11.63
CA LYS A 99 8.99 -1.42 12.31
C LYS A 99 9.96 -1.00 13.40
N ASP A 100 10.95 -0.17 13.05
CA ASP A 100 12.11 0.09 13.90
C ASP A 100 11.89 1.26 14.89
N GLU A 101 10.81 2.02 14.73
CA GLU A 101 10.45 3.14 15.60
C GLU A 101 9.93 2.70 16.99
N ILE A 102 9.51 1.44 17.12
CA ILE A 102 9.05 0.87 18.40
C ILE A 102 9.94 -0.32 18.74
N SER A 103 10.57 -0.25 19.92
CA SER A 103 11.43 -1.32 20.40
C SER A 103 10.65 -2.53 20.94
N LEU A 104 11.33 -3.68 21.07
CA LEU A 104 10.77 -4.88 21.70
C LEU A 104 10.40 -4.68 23.18
N SER A 105 10.98 -3.69 23.85
CA SER A 105 10.62 -3.35 25.23
C SER A 105 9.33 -2.56 25.34
N GLU A 106 8.96 -1.82 24.29
CA GLU A 106 7.71 -1.06 24.20
C GLU A 106 6.57 -1.93 23.71
N ASP A 107 6.88 -2.85 22.76
CA ASP A 107 5.90 -3.81 22.27
C ASP A 107 6.56 -5.17 22.01
N ASN A 108 6.43 -6.08 22.94
CA ASN A 108 7.02 -7.41 22.85
C ASN A 108 6.39 -8.32 21.81
N THR A 109 5.20 -7.96 21.26
CA THR A 109 4.55 -8.72 20.19
C THR A 109 5.34 -8.67 18.87
N LEU A 110 6.22 -7.67 18.71
CA LEU A 110 7.16 -7.58 17.59
C LEU A 110 8.01 -8.84 17.43
N SER A 111 8.35 -9.52 18.53
CA SER A 111 9.18 -10.74 18.49
C SER A 111 8.58 -11.87 17.64
N THR A 112 7.27 -11.83 17.38
CA THR A 112 6.55 -12.84 16.60
C THR A 112 6.34 -12.44 15.13
N THR A 113 6.89 -11.31 14.68
CA THR A 113 6.59 -10.71 13.37
C THR A 113 7.71 -10.88 12.33
N ASN A 114 8.54 -11.91 12.47
CA ASN A 114 9.61 -12.25 11.52
C ASN A 114 10.51 -11.06 11.17
N LEU A 115 10.99 -10.32 12.17
CA LEU A 115 11.71 -9.04 12.01
C LEU A 115 12.95 -9.11 11.11
N SER A 116 13.60 -10.29 11.00
CA SER A 116 14.78 -10.50 10.18
C SER A 116 14.48 -10.70 8.68
N GLN A 117 13.22 -10.88 8.32
CA GLN A 117 12.84 -11.05 6.91
C GLN A 117 12.85 -9.71 6.19
N THR A 118 13.39 -9.73 4.97
CA THR A 118 13.32 -8.65 4.00
C THR A 118 12.44 -9.04 2.83
N TYR A 119 11.94 -8.09 2.11
CA TYR A 119 11.12 -8.28 0.91
C TYR A 119 11.33 -7.12 -0.05
N GLU A 120 10.97 -7.34 -1.29
CA GLU A 120 10.93 -6.32 -2.32
C GLU A 120 9.57 -6.41 -3.02
N VAL A 121 8.87 -5.30 -3.12
CA VAL A 121 7.61 -5.19 -3.84
C VAL A 121 7.92 -4.74 -5.27
N GLN A 122 7.35 -5.37 -6.28
CA GLN A 122 7.57 -5.00 -7.69
C GLN A 122 6.42 -4.18 -8.27
N THR A 123 5.22 -4.34 -7.71
CA THR A 123 4.02 -3.66 -8.25
C THR A 123 3.08 -3.26 -7.12
N ILE A 124 2.60 -2.03 -7.18
CA ILE A 124 1.55 -1.50 -6.29
C ILE A 124 0.27 -1.29 -7.11
N LEU A 125 -0.86 -1.80 -6.62
CA LEU A 125 -2.18 -1.54 -7.19
C LEU A 125 -2.94 -0.57 -6.29
N ASP A 126 -2.95 0.69 -6.67
CA ASP A 126 -3.72 1.74 -6.01
C ASP A 126 -5.10 1.89 -6.66
N PHE A 127 -6.13 1.51 -5.91
CA PHE A 127 -7.51 1.78 -6.24
C PHE A 127 -8.06 2.85 -5.30
N TRP A 128 -8.15 4.10 -5.78
CA TRP A 128 -8.66 5.29 -5.06
C TRP A 128 -8.06 5.50 -3.66
N GLY A 129 -6.75 5.38 -3.55
CA GLY A 129 -5.99 5.69 -2.34
C GLY A 129 -5.31 7.06 -2.38
N SER A 130 -4.28 7.20 -1.57
CA SER A 130 -3.40 8.37 -1.50
C SER A 130 -2.05 8.01 -0.90
N ASN A 131 -1.06 8.90 -1.04
CA ASN A 131 0.27 8.78 -0.43
C ASN A 131 0.33 9.23 1.05
N ALA A 132 -0.80 9.40 1.72
CA ALA A 132 -0.87 9.96 3.09
C ALA A 132 0.04 9.26 4.11
N SER A 133 0.26 7.95 3.97
CA SER A 133 1.19 7.21 4.85
C SER A 133 2.64 7.63 4.65
N ILE A 134 3.04 7.93 3.43
CA ILE A 134 4.38 8.39 3.08
C ILE A 134 4.56 9.84 3.50
N GLU A 135 3.57 10.72 3.23
CA GLU A 135 3.62 12.13 3.64
C GLU A 135 3.85 12.29 5.15
N ILE A 136 3.21 11.45 5.96
CA ILE A 136 3.43 11.49 7.41
C ILE A 136 4.87 11.10 7.76
N LEU A 137 5.39 10.01 7.19
CA LEU A 137 6.78 9.60 7.39
C LEU A 137 7.76 10.71 7.01
N GLU A 138 7.58 11.32 5.85
CA GLU A 138 8.44 12.40 5.36
C GLU A 138 8.35 13.64 6.26
N SER A 139 7.17 13.96 6.74
CA SER A 139 6.96 15.08 7.65
C SER A 139 7.63 14.89 9.02
N ILE A 140 7.65 13.66 9.53
CA ILE A 140 8.25 13.34 10.84
C ILE A 140 9.77 13.20 10.73
N TYR A 141 10.26 12.46 9.72
CA TYR A 141 11.66 12.06 9.62
C TYR A 141 12.49 12.91 8.66
N GLY A 142 11.86 13.79 7.86
CA GLY A 142 12.53 14.85 7.10
C GLY A 142 13.32 14.39 5.87
N TYR A 143 13.06 13.17 5.33
CA TYR A 143 13.65 12.71 4.07
C TYR A 143 12.60 12.07 3.16
N GLN A 144 12.81 12.23 1.86
CA GLN A 144 11.94 11.72 0.81
C GLN A 144 12.00 10.20 0.74
N ARG A 145 10.84 9.57 0.51
CA ARG A 145 10.73 8.12 0.36
C ARG A 145 10.64 7.69 -1.09
N PHE A 146 9.92 8.45 -1.91
CA PHE A 146 9.79 8.09 -3.31
C PHE A 146 11.08 8.33 -4.09
N ASP A 147 11.54 7.29 -4.81
CA ASP A 147 12.66 7.34 -5.73
C ASP A 147 12.46 6.44 -6.97
N SER A 148 13.41 6.45 -7.90
CA SER A 148 13.33 5.70 -9.17
C SER A 148 13.44 4.18 -9.03
N ASN A 149 13.67 3.65 -7.83
CA ASN A 149 13.72 2.21 -7.57
C ASN A 149 12.40 1.70 -7.00
N ASP A 150 11.44 2.59 -6.76
CA ASP A 150 10.14 2.22 -6.22
C ASP A 150 9.35 1.33 -7.18
N PRO A 151 8.44 0.50 -6.63
CA PRO A 151 7.57 -0.37 -7.42
C PRO A 151 6.73 0.40 -8.41
N ALA A 152 6.50 -0.18 -9.58
CA ALA A 152 5.57 0.39 -10.55
C ALA A 152 4.15 0.51 -9.99
N LEU A 153 3.46 1.62 -10.28
CA LEU A 153 2.14 1.95 -9.75
C LEU A 153 1.03 1.80 -10.79
N PHE A 154 0.00 1.03 -10.43
CA PHE A 154 -1.30 1.09 -11.08
C PHE A 154 -2.20 2.05 -10.30
N ILE A 155 -2.64 3.15 -10.91
CA ILE A 155 -3.46 4.19 -10.26
C ILE A 155 -4.82 4.24 -10.95
N ALA A 156 -5.90 3.94 -10.21
CA ALA A 156 -7.27 4.06 -10.70
C ALA A 156 -8.14 4.81 -9.69
N HIS A 157 -8.76 5.93 -10.08
CA HIS A 157 -9.47 6.81 -9.15
C HIS A 157 -10.69 7.47 -9.79
N GLY A 158 -11.80 7.53 -9.05
CA GLY A 158 -13.02 8.23 -9.49
C GLY A 158 -12.84 9.74 -9.48
N THR A 159 -13.16 10.41 -10.60
CA THR A 159 -13.00 11.86 -10.72
C THR A 159 -13.95 12.68 -9.83
N GLU A 160 -15.02 12.05 -9.32
CA GLU A 160 -15.99 12.65 -8.40
C GLU A 160 -15.97 11.97 -7.02
N ASP A 161 -14.80 11.48 -6.57
CA ASP A 161 -14.65 10.82 -5.27
C ASP A 161 -14.81 11.81 -4.11
N PRO A 162 -15.85 11.65 -3.26
CA PRO A 162 -16.10 12.55 -2.13
C PRO A 162 -15.34 12.15 -0.85
N THR A 163 -14.65 11.00 -0.84
CA THR A 163 -14.02 10.43 0.35
C THR A 163 -12.50 10.61 0.33
N VAL A 164 -11.86 10.18 -0.76
CA VAL A 164 -10.46 10.46 -1.07
C VAL A 164 -10.47 11.37 -2.29
N PRO A 165 -10.05 12.63 -2.17
CA PRO A 165 -10.10 13.57 -3.27
C PRO A 165 -9.34 13.07 -4.51
N PHE A 166 -9.88 13.28 -5.70
CA PHE A 166 -9.23 12.88 -6.95
C PHE A 166 -7.83 13.48 -7.13
N SER A 167 -7.60 14.67 -6.54
CA SER A 167 -6.27 15.28 -6.49
C SER A 167 -5.19 14.36 -5.90
N SER A 168 -5.56 13.42 -5.01
CA SER A 168 -4.59 12.45 -4.48
C SER A 168 -4.02 11.54 -5.56
N ALA A 169 -4.82 11.17 -6.56
CA ALA A 169 -4.33 10.39 -7.71
C ALA A 169 -3.50 11.26 -8.68
N GLU A 170 -3.81 12.56 -8.80
CA GLU A 170 -3.01 13.51 -9.57
C GLU A 170 -1.65 13.77 -8.89
N ASP A 171 -1.63 13.83 -7.55
CA ASP A 171 -0.41 13.93 -6.76
C ASP A 171 0.48 12.69 -6.94
N LEU A 172 -0.10 11.49 -6.82
CA LEU A 172 0.63 10.22 -7.06
C LEU A 172 1.19 10.15 -8.48
N LYS A 173 0.41 10.54 -9.48
CA LYS A 173 0.89 10.63 -10.88
C LYS A 173 2.08 11.58 -10.98
N THR A 174 2.01 12.75 -10.36
CA THR A 174 3.09 13.75 -10.36
C THR A 174 4.34 13.22 -9.65
N ILE A 175 4.16 12.49 -8.55
CA ILE A 175 5.25 11.81 -7.82
C ILE A 175 5.94 10.80 -8.73
N CYS A 176 5.18 9.95 -9.43
CA CYS A 176 5.74 8.97 -10.35
C CYS A 176 6.52 9.63 -11.50
N GLU A 177 5.95 10.67 -12.12
CA GLU A 177 6.62 11.43 -13.17
C GLU A 177 7.92 12.10 -12.71
N THR A 178 7.92 12.64 -11.48
CA THR A 178 9.07 13.37 -10.91
C THR A 178 10.21 12.43 -10.53
N ASN A 179 9.89 11.24 -10.03
CA ASN A 179 10.87 10.25 -9.55
C ASN A 179 11.20 9.18 -10.60
N GLU A 180 10.68 9.30 -11.81
CA GLU A 180 10.90 8.32 -12.90
C GLU A 180 10.41 6.90 -12.55
N ILE A 181 9.31 6.80 -11.79
CA ILE A 181 8.66 5.54 -11.43
C ILE A 181 7.70 5.15 -12.55
N ASP A 182 7.74 3.89 -13.00
CA ASP A 182 6.79 3.39 -13.99
C ASP A 182 5.36 3.36 -13.45
N PHE A 183 4.39 3.85 -14.22
CA PHE A 183 3.00 3.84 -13.79
C PHE A 183 2.00 3.78 -14.93
N VAL A 184 0.76 3.37 -14.61
CA VAL A 184 -0.43 3.58 -15.42
C VAL A 184 -1.47 4.37 -14.63
N TYR A 185 -2.21 5.23 -15.32
CA TYR A 185 -3.15 6.15 -14.69
C TYR A 185 -4.52 6.11 -15.36
N TYR A 186 -5.54 5.76 -14.60
CA TYR A 186 -6.92 5.62 -15.04
C TYR A 186 -7.86 6.54 -14.26
N PRO A 187 -8.11 7.77 -14.73
CA PRO A 187 -9.18 8.60 -14.22
C PRO A 187 -10.53 7.98 -14.62
N LEU A 188 -11.34 7.65 -13.63
CA LEU A 188 -12.65 7.02 -13.82
C LEU A 188 -13.73 8.11 -13.84
N GLU A 189 -14.00 8.63 -15.03
CA GLU A 189 -14.87 9.79 -15.24
C GLU A 189 -16.26 9.63 -14.62
N GLY A 190 -16.68 10.62 -13.82
CA GLY A 190 -17.98 10.68 -13.15
C GLY A 190 -18.20 9.61 -12.08
N ARG A 191 -17.14 8.91 -11.65
CA ARG A 191 -17.22 7.89 -10.60
C ARG A 191 -16.86 8.50 -9.25
N GLY A 192 -17.58 8.06 -8.22
CA GLY A 192 -17.29 8.36 -6.82
C GLY A 192 -16.34 7.34 -6.20
N HIS A 193 -16.41 7.20 -4.87
CA HIS A 193 -15.57 6.28 -4.10
C HIS A 193 -15.94 4.80 -4.30
N GLY A 194 -14.97 3.95 -4.49
CA GLY A 194 -15.18 2.49 -4.56
C GLY A 194 -15.80 1.93 -5.85
N PRO A 195 -15.50 2.45 -7.04
CA PRO A 195 -16.19 2.06 -8.28
C PRO A 195 -15.66 0.73 -8.86
N TRP A 196 -15.68 -0.37 -8.09
CA TRP A 196 -15.19 -1.69 -8.53
C TRP A 196 -15.80 -2.20 -9.84
N GLY A 197 -17.01 -1.76 -10.18
CA GLY A 197 -17.69 -2.09 -11.43
C GLY A 197 -17.33 -1.19 -12.60
N ALA A 198 -16.38 -0.26 -12.45
CA ALA A 198 -15.93 0.60 -13.53
C ALA A 198 -15.17 -0.19 -14.61
N THR A 199 -15.25 0.29 -15.83
CA THR A 199 -14.50 -0.24 -16.97
C THR A 199 -13.81 0.89 -17.72
N VAL A 200 -12.65 0.61 -18.27
CA VAL A 200 -11.94 1.51 -19.19
C VAL A 200 -11.72 0.79 -20.51
N ASN A 201 -12.21 1.36 -21.59
CA ASN A 201 -12.16 0.74 -22.94
C ASN A 201 -12.72 -0.69 -22.97
N GLY A 202 -13.76 -0.96 -22.17
CA GLY A 202 -14.41 -2.27 -22.10
C GLY A 202 -13.72 -3.31 -21.22
N LYS A 203 -12.55 -3.01 -20.66
CA LYS A 203 -11.86 -3.88 -19.68
C LYS A 203 -12.25 -3.50 -18.26
N SER A 204 -12.42 -4.50 -17.39
CA SER A 204 -12.62 -4.28 -15.96
C SER A 204 -11.34 -3.79 -15.28
N LEU A 205 -11.45 -3.18 -14.10
CA LEU A 205 -10.28 -2.79 -13.30
C LEU A 205 -9.40 -4.00 -12.94
N SER A 206 -10.03 -5.16 -12.74
CA SER A 206 -9.28 -6.40 -12.48
C SER A 206 -8.49 -6.87 -13.70
N ASP A 207 -9.05 -6.75 -14.91
CA ASP A 207 -8.32 -7.10 -16.15
C ASP A 207 -7.17 -6.13 -16.40
N LEU A 208 -7.42 -4.83 -16.23
CA LEU A 208 -6.39 -3.80 -16.42
C LEU A 208 -5.22 -3.96 -15.44
N SER A 209 -5.52 -4.22 -14.16
CA SER A 209 -4.47 -4.42 -13.16
C SER A 209 -3.73 -5.75 -13.35
N PHE A 210 -4.41 -6.80 -13.84
CA PHE A 210 -3.75 -8.05 -14.21
C PHE A 210 -2.79 -7.84 -15.39
N ASP A 211 -3.24 -7.19 -16.46
CA ASP A 211 -2.40 -6.88 -17.61
C ASP A 211 -1.16 -6.07 -17.19
N PHE A 212 -1.35 -5.08 -16.31
CA PHE A 212 -0.26 -4.28 -15.77
C PHE A 212 0.76 -5.11 -14.97
N ILE A 213 0.32 -6.02 -14.08
CA ILE A 213 1.21 -6.91 -13.34
C ILE A 213 2.01 -7.79 -14.32
N VAL A 214 1.33 -8.40 -15.30
CA VAL A 214 1.96 -9.28 -16.28
C VAL A 214 3.02 -8.56 -17.08
N GLU A 215 2.71 -7.35 -17.55
CA GLU A 215 3.63 -6.53 -18.35
C GLU A 215 4.83 -6.07 -17.50
N ASN A 216 4.56 -5.46 -16.34
CA ASN A 216 5.59 -4.91 -15.47
C ASN A 216 6.56 -5.98 -14.95
N GLN A 217 6.04 -7.13 -14.56
CA GLN A 217 6.86 -8.23 -14.03
C GLN A 217 7.30 -9.23 -15.11
N SER A 218 7.05 -8.95 -16.39
CA SER A 218 7.41 -9.81 -17.54
C SER A 218 6.95 -11.27 -17.36
N LEU A 219 5.74 -11.48 -16.83
CA LEU A 219 5.21 -12.80 -16.56
C LEU A 219 4.74 -13.48 -17.85
N ASN A 220 4.94 -14.80 -17.94
CA ASN A 220 4.37 -15.61 -19.02
C ASN A 220 2.97 -16.08 -18.60
N VAL A 221 1.97 -15.75 -19.42
CA VAL A 221 0.57 -16.19 -19.24
C VAL A 221 0.26 -17.20 -20.33
N GLU A 222 -0.14 -18.42 -19.96
CA GLU A 222 -0.59 -19.47 -20.89
C GLU A 222 -2.11 -19.43 -21.12
#